data_86bcf8240e7813de441f91c0eca54896
#
_entry.id   86bcf8240e7813de441f91c0eca54896
#
_cell.length_a   1.000
_cell.length_b   1.000
_cell.length_c   1.000
_cell.angle_alpha   90.00
_cell.angle_beta   90.00
_cell.angle_gamma   90.00
#
_symmetry.space_group_name_H-M   'P 1'
#
loop_
_entity.id
_entity.type
_entity.pdbx_description
1 polymer ?
#
loop_
_entity_poly.entity_id
_entity_poly.type
_entity_poly.pdbx_seq_one_letter_code
_entity_poly.pdbx_strand_id
1 'polypeptide(L)'
;MITSPYTEPWLRGTHTDVPPAARAVLHALELAGDDARRWTDGLSDLDIHKQPFGLMSVASQLKHIAGSIDRLLTYAEGHQLSEQQLTSMKAEQNGAETCEELLSRLQAALAAAAGRIRALGAADLTIERRVGRKNLPTTLGGALIHVADHTQRHVGQLVTTAKLVKALGTAGVP
;
A
#
# COMPACT_ATOMS: atom_id res chain seq x y z
N MET A 1 -3.34 -13.24 -29.42
CA MET A 1 -2.34 -13.79 -28.47
C MET A 1 -3.03 -13.92 -27.14
N ILE A 2 -3.17 -15.14 -26.62
CA ILE A 2 -3.66 -15.38 -25.25
C ILE A 2 -2.51 -14.95 -24.35
N THR A 3 -2.60 -13.75 -23.77
CA THR A 3 -1.68 -13.34 -22.70
C THR A 3 -1.77 -14.38 -21.60
N SER A 4 -0.63 -14.90 -21.15
CA SER A 4 -0.56 -15.80 -20.01
C SER A 4 -1.46 -15.25 -18.90
N PRO A 5 -2.39 -16.04 -18.35
CA PRO A 5 -3.30 -15.52 -17.35
C PRO A 5 -2.48 -15.01 -16.15
N TYR A 6 -2.71 -13.75 -15.77
CA TYR A 6 -2.11 -13.18 -14.57
C TYR A 6 -2.51 -14.05 -13.38
N THR A 7 -1.52 -14.57 -12.67
CA THR A 7 -1.74 -15.35 -11.45
C THR A 7 -1.55 -14.44 -10.24
N GLU A 8 -2.58 -14.27 -9.45
CA GLU A 8 -2.50 -13.48 -8.22
C GLU A 8 -1.49 -14.08 -7.24
N PRO A 9 -0.81 -13.25 -6.41
CA PRO A 9 0.27 -13.69 -5.52
C PRO A 9 -0.09 -14.88 -4.63
N TRP A 10 -1.29 -14.92 -4.06
CA TRP A 10 -1.74 -15.97 -3.15
C TRP A 10 -1.86 -17.36 -3.81
N LEU A 11 -1.91 -17.42 -5.14
CA LEU A 11 -1.93 -18.65 -5.94
C LEU A 11 -0.56 -19.07 -6.45
N ARG A 12 0.48 -18.26 -6.23
CA ARG A 12 1.84 -18.53 -6.78
C ARG A 12 2.63 -19.57 -5.96
N GLY A 13 2.14 -20.00 -4.81
CA GLY A 13 2.83 -20.95 -3.94
C GLY A 13 4.11 -20.38 -3.28
N THR A 14 4.22 -19.07 -3.15
CA THR A 14 5.33 -18.36 -2.53
C THR A 14 5.15 -18.22 -1.01
N HIS A 15 6.20 -17.76 -0.29
CA HIS A 15 6.21 -17.48 1.15
C HIS A 15 5.79 -18.68 2.02
N THR A 16 6.17 -19.90 1.59
CA THR A 16 5.84 -21.13 2.33
C THR A 16 6.63 -21.29 3.62
N ASP A 17 7.64 -20.45 3.82
CA ASP A 17 8.54 -20.37 4.96
C ASP A 17 7.98 -19.60 6.15
N VAL A 18 6.78 -18.96 6.00
CA VAL A 18 6.14 -18.19 7.07
C VAL A 18 4.75 -18.73 7.42
N PRO A 19 4.26 -18.45 8.65
CA PRO A 19 2.90 -18.84 9.06
C PRO A 19 1.80 -18.32 8.13
N PRO A 20 0.63 -18.98 8.04
CA PRO A 20 -0.41 -18.64 7.06
C PRO A 20 -0.90 -17.19 7.11
N ALA A 21 -1.06 -16.61 8.30
CA ALA A 21 -1.48 -15.21 8.45
C ALA A 21 -0.45 -14.24 7.88
N ALA A 22 0.83 -14.41 8.21
CA ALA A 22 1.92 -13.60 7.66
C ALA A 22 2.02 -13.77 6.13
N ARG A 23 1.86 -14.99 5.62
CA ARG A 23 1.83 -15.29 4.19
C ARG A 23 0.72 -14.52 3.48
N ALA A 24 -0.48 -14.51 4.03
CA ALA A 24 -1.61 -13.78 3.45
C ALA A 24 -1.33 -12.27 3.38
N VAL A 25 -0.72 -11.69 4.42
CA VAL A 25 -0.33 -10.28 4.42
C VAL A 25 0.74 -10.01 3.35
N LEU A 26 1.76 -10.86 3.24
CA LEU A 26 2.80 -10.72 2.21
C LEU A 26 2.21 -10.77 0.79
N HIS A 27 1.32 -11.72 0.51
CA HIS A 27 0.65 -11.79 -0.78
C HIS A 27 -0.22 -10.55 -1.08
N ALA A 28 -0.89 -9.99 -0.07
CA ALA A 28 -1.63 -8.75 -0.24
C ALA A 28 -0.71 -7.57 -0.59
N LEU A 29 0.47 -7.49 0.00
CA LEU A 29 1.45 -6.45 -0.32
C LEU A 29 2.07 -6.64 -1.73
N GLU A 30 2.34 -7.88 -2.14
CA GLU A 30 2.76 -8.17 -3.51
C GLU A 30 1.70 -7.73 -4.53
N LEU A 31 0.43 -8.08 -4.28
CA LEU A 31 -0.69 -7.65 -5.13
C LEU A 31 -0.78 -6.12 -5.21
N ALA A 32 -0.56 -5.43 -4.10
CA ALA A 32 -0.54 -3.96 -4.08
C ALA A 32 0.54 -3.38 -4.99
N GLY A 33 1.74 -3.97 -5.00
CA GLY A 33 2.82 -3.57 -5.90
C GLY A 33 2.51 -3.85 -7.38
N ASP A 34 1.97 -5.03 -7.66
CA ASP A 34 1.57 -5.43 -9.02
C ASP A 34 0.48 -4.50 -9.57
N ASP A 35 -0.56 -4.24 -8.78
CA ASP A 35 -1.67 -3.37 -9.19
C ASP A 35 -1.23 -1.90 -9.32
N ALA A 36 -0.43 -1.38 -8.40
CA ALA A 36 0.09 -0.03 -8.49
C ALA A 36 0.83 0.17 -9.84
N ARG A 37 1.74 -0.71 -10.18
CA ARG A 37 2.49 -0.67 -11.44
C ARG A 37 1.57 -0.81 -12.66
N ARG A 38 0.67 -1.79 -12.65
CA ARG A 38 -0.23 -2.07 -13.76
C ARG A 38 -1.17 -0.91 -14.06
N TRP A 39 -1.74 -0.29 -13.05
CA TRP A 39 -2.78 0.72 -13.24
C TRP A 39 -2.25 2.13 -13.43
N THR A 40 -0.99 2.40 -13.03
CA THR A 40 -0.32 3.66 -13.35
C THR A 40 0.32 3.64 -14.74
N ASP A 41 0.53 2.47 -15.33
CA ASP A 41 1.06 2.35 -16.70
C ASP A 41 0.26 3.22 -17.67
N GLY A 42 0.98 4.01 -18.49
CA GLY A 42 0.40 4.94 -19.46
C GLY A 42 -0.18 6.23 -18.87
N LEU A 43 -0.03 6.50 -17.57
CA LEU A 43 -0.29 7.81 -16.98
C LEU A 43 0.98 8.67 -17.05
N SER A 44 0.84 9.94 -17.47
CA SER A 44 1.92 10.91 -17.39
C SER A 44 2.12 11.41 -15.94
N ASP A 45 3.26 12.05 -15.67
CA ASP A 45 3.52 12.69 -14.37
C ASP A 45 2.49 13.77 -14.02
N LEU A 46 1.89 14.42 -15.01
CA LEU A 46 0.80 15.36 -14.79
C LEU A 46 -0.50 14.62 -14.44
N ASP A 47 -0.78 13.49 -15.06
CA ASP A 47 -1.99 12.72 -14.84
C ASP A 47 -2.08 12.15 -13.43
N ILE A 48 -0.97 11.67 -12.87
CA ILE A 48 -0.97 11.08 -11.53
C ILE A 48 -1.31 12.08 -10.43
N HIS A 49 -1.17 13.38 -10.68
CA HIS A 49 -1.52 14.45 -9.72
C HIS A 49 -2.95 14.97 -9.87
N LYS A 50 -3.68 14.57 -10.92
CA LYS A 50 -5.09 14.97 -11.12
C LYS A 50 -5.98 14.41 -10.00
N GLN A 51 -6.96 15.22 -9.61
CA GLN A 51 -7.95 14.90 -8.58
C GLN A 51 -9.38 14.91 -9.19
N PRO A 52 -9.72 13.92 -10.02
CA PRO A 52 -11.02 13.90 -10.67
C PRO A 52 -12.15 13.83 -9.62
N PHE A 53 -13.13 14.72 -9.75
CA PHE A 53 -14.29 14.81 -8.84
C PHE A 53 -13.92 14.95 -7.35
N GLY A 54 -12.76 15.51 -7.04
CA GLY A 54 -12.27 15.68 -5.67
C GLY A 54 -11.74 14.40 -5.03
N LEU A 55 -11.56 13.33 -5.79
CA LEU A 55 -10.90 12.12 -5.31
C LEU A 55 -9.42 12.38 -5.06
N MET A 56 -8.85 11.61 -4.15
CA MET A 56 -7.42 11.61 -3.88
C MET A 56 -6.64 11.22 -5.15
N SER A 57 -5.61 11.99 -5.52
CA SER A 57 -4.79 11.72 -6.70
C SER A 57 -4.07 10.38 -6.61
N VAL A 58 -3.69 9.81 -7.75
CA VAL A 58 -2.87 8.58 -7.81
C VAL A 58 -1.56 8.78 -7.05
N ALA A 59 -0.90 9.94 -7.22
CA ALA A 59 0.34 10.27 -6.52
C ALA A 59 0.16 10.27 -4.99
N SER A 60 -0.93 10.89 -4.49
CA SER A 60 -1.23 10.90 -3.05
C SER A 60 -1.56 9.49 -2.53
N GLN A 61 -2.26 8.67 -3.31
CA GLN A 61 -2.54 7.27 -2.94
C GLN A 61 -1.26 6.45 -2.84
N LEU A 62 -0.33 6.56 -3.80
CA LEU A 62 0.96 5.87 -3.76
C LEU A 62 1.76 6.24 -2.50
N LYS A 63 1.82 7.54 -2.18
CA LYS A 63 2.48 8.02 -0.95
C LYS A 63 1.81 7.51 0.31
N HIS A 64 0.48 7.54 0.33
CA HIS A 64 -0.29 7.07 1.47
C HIS A 64 -0.12 5.57 1.70
N ILE A 65 -0.17 4.74 0.65
CA ILE A 65 0.04 3.30 0.75
C ILE A 65 1.43 3.01 1.34
N ALA A 66 2.50 3.59 0.76
CA ALA A 66 3.85 3.40 1.26
C ALA A 66 4.01 3.83 2.72
N GLY A 67 3.52 5.03 3.08
CA GLY A 67 3.62 5.57 4.42
C GLY A 67 2.74 4.84 5.43
N SER A 68 1.53 4.43 5.05
CA SER A 68 0.62 3.73 5.96
C SER A 68 1.12 2.32 6.32
N ILE A 69 1.71 1.59 5.38
CA ILE A 69 2.34 0.29 5.65
C ILE A 69 3.40 0.43 6.75
N ASP A 70 4.29 1.42 6.63
CA ASP A 70 5.33 1.67 7.63
C ASP A 70 4.72 2.01 9.00
N ARG A 71 3.76 2.92 9.06
CA ARG A 71 3.10 3.34 10.30
C ARG A 71 2.34 2.19 10.98
N LEU A 72 1.60 1.40 10.22
CA LEU A 72 0.84 0.28 10.76
C LEU A 72 1.76 -0.83 11.30
N LEU A 73 2.87 -1.09 10.61
CA LEU A 73 3.88 -2.03 11.10
C LEU A 73 4.58 -1.51 12.37
N THR A 74 4.79 -0.20 12.50
CA THR A 74 5.32 0.39 13.73
C THR A 74 4.41 0.09 14.93
N TYR A 75 3.09 0.18 14.76
CA TYR A 75 2.14 -0.24 15.79
C TYR A 75 2.14 -1.75 16.02
N ALA A 76 2.25 -2.56 14.97
CA ALA A 76 2.36 -4.00 15.09
C ALA A 76 3.60 -4.45 15.87
N GLU A 77 4.69 -3.70 15.80
CA GLU A 77 5.91 -3.88 16.60
C GLU A 77 5.76 -3.41 18.05
N GLY A 78 4.68 -2.74 18.39
CA GLY A 78 4.40 -2.23 19.75
C GLY A 78 4.95 -0.83 20.00
N HIS A 79 5.30 -0.08 18.95
CA HIS A 79 5.86 1.26 19.05
C HIS A 79 4.83 2.34 18.70
N GLN A 80 5.04 3.55 19.20
CA GLN A 80 4.34 4.75 18.74
C GLN A 80 5.05 5.36 17.52
N LEU A 81 4.32 6.16 16.73
CA LEU A 81 4.89 6.81 15.56
C LEU A 81 5.94 7.84 15.95
N SER A 82 7.02 7.89 15.17
CA SER A 82 8.03 8.93 15.28
C SER A 82 7.53 10.28 14.73
N GLU A 83 8.19 11.38 15.13
CA GLU A 83 7.92 12.71 14.56
C GLU A 83 8.13 12.73 13.04
N GLN A 84 9.09 11.98 12.54
CA GLN A 84 9.33 11.86 11.09
C GLN A 84 8.14 11.21 10.39
N GLN A 85 7.58 10.12 10.92
CA GLN A 85 6.40 9.46 10.37
C GLN A 85 5.17 10.38 10.38
N LEU A 86 4.99 11.16 11.44
CA LEU A 86 3.91 12.14 11.55
C LEU A 86 4.06 13.29 10.55
N THR A 87 5.28 13.77 10.34
CA THR A 87 5.58 14.82 9.35
C THR A 87 5.37 14.31 7.92
N SER A 88 5.87 13.12 7.61
CA SER A 88 5.69 12.50 6.30
C SER A 88 4.21 12.25 5.98
N MET A 89 3.42 11.84 6.96
CA MET A 89 1.96 11.65 6.80
C MET A 89 1.26 12.95 6.38
N LYS A 90 1.62 14.09 6.98
CA LYS A 90 1.04 15.40 6.62
C LYS A 90 1.41 15.84 5.21
N ALA A 91 2.54 15.38 4.69
CA ALA A 91 3.05 15.74 3.36
C ALA A 91 2.52 14.83 2.22
N GLU A 92 1.77 13.79 2.51
CA GLU A 92 1.31 12.80 1.51
C GLU A 92 0.48 13.41 0.37
N GLN A 93 -0.20 14.52 0.61
CA GLN A 93 -1.02 15.20 -0.40
C GLN A 93 -0.25 16.25 -1.22
N ASN A 94 0.98 16.56 -0.84
CA ASN A 94 1.79 17.60 -1.45
C ASN A 94 2.92 16.97 -2.26
N GLY A 95 3.46 17.74 -3.22
CA GLY A 95 4.64 17.34 -3.99
C GLY A 95 4.35 17.24 -5.49
N ALA A 96 5.42 17.09 -6.26
CA ALA A 96 5.40 17.01 -7.72
C ALA A 96 6.31 15.87 -8.21
N GLU A 97 6.41 14.81 -7.41
CA GLU A 97 7.22 13.63 -7.74
C GLU A 97 6.68 12.95 -9.00
N THR A 98 7.57 12.36 -9.78
CA THR A 98 7.24 11.57 -10.97
C THR A 98 6.59 10.24 -10.58
N CYS A 99 5.91 9.61 -11.53
CA CYS A 99 5.33 8.28 -11.35
C CYS A 99 6.39 7.25 -10.98
N GLU A 100 7.54 7.28 -11.64
CA GLU A 100 8.68 6.39 -11.39
C GLU A 100 9.22 6.52 -9.95
N GLU A 101 9.42 7.75 -9.47
CA GLU A 101 9.88 8.01 -8.10
C GLU A 101 8.91 7.46 -7.06
N LEU A 102 7.61 7.64 -7.28
CA LEU A 102 6.58 7.15 -6.36
C LEU A 102 6.45 5.63 -6.37
N LEU A 103 6.53 4.99 -7.54
CA LEU A 103 6.55 3.54 -7.66
C LEU A 103 7.82 2.94 -7.04
N SER A 104 8.98 3.55 -7.24
CA SER A 104 10.23 3.13 -6.61
C SER A 104 10.15 3.22 -5.08
N ARG A 105 9.60 4.32 -4.56
CA ARG A 105 9.37 4.49 -3.12
C ARG A 105 8.40 3.44 -2.56
N LEU A 106 7.30 3.17 -3.26
CA LEU A 106 6.37 2.10 -2.87
C LEU A 106 7.06 0.74 -2.85
N GLN A 107 7.83 0.41 -3.89
CA GLN A 107 8.56 -0.86 -3.96
C GLN A 107 9.54 -1.02 -2.79
N ALA A 108 10.28 0.03 -2.44
CA ALA A 108 11.18 0.02 -1.28
C ALA A 108 10.41 -0.20 0.04
N ALA A 109 9.25 0.46 0.21
CA ALA A 109 8.40 0.28 1.39
C ALA A 109 7.86 -1.16 1.49
N LEU A 110 7.41 -1.75 0.37
CA LEU A 110 6.94 -3.14 0.32
C LEU A 110 8.06 -4.13 0.67
N ALA A 111 9.27 -3.92 0.15
CA ALA A 111 10.42 -4.77 0.46
C ALA A 111 10.82 -4.68 1.95
N ALA A 112 10.86 -3.48 2.52
CA ALA A 112 11.12 -3.29 3.94
C ALA A 112 10.03 -3.94 4.81
N ALA A 113 8.76 -3.78 4.43
CA ALA A 113 7.62 -4.38 5.12
C ALA A 113 7.69 -5.91 5.13
N ALA A 114 8.11 -6.52 4.04
CA ALA A 114 8.22 -7.98 3.96
C ALA A 114 9.17 -8.55 5.02
N GLY A 115 10.30 -7.89 5.28
CA GLY A 115 11.22 -8.28 6.35
C GLY A 115 10.60 -8.18 7.74
N ARG A 116 9.90 -7.06 8.02
CA ARG A 116 9.21 -6.82 9.31
C ARG A 116 8.07 -7.83 9.55
N ILE A 117 7.26 -8.12 8.52
CA ILE A 117 6.17 -9.11 8.60
C ILE A 117 6.71 -10.51 8.87
N ARG A 118 7.82 -10.91 8.26
CA ARG A 118 8.48 -12.20 8.52
C ARG A 118 8.95 -12.30 9.97
N ALA A 119 9.53 -11.25 10.51
CA ALA A 119 9.99 -11.21 11.91
C ALA A 119 8.81 -11.28 12.90
N LEU A 120 7.69 -10.62 12.60
CA LEU A 120 6.50 -10.60 13.45
C LEU A 120 5.62 -11.83 13.31
N GLY A 121 5.60 -12.45 12.14
CA GLY A 121 4.65 -13.51 11.80
C GLY A 121 4.81 -14.81 12.58
N ALA A 122 5.99 -15.04 13.19
CA ALA A 122 6.25 -16.20 14.05
C ALA A 122 5.84 -15.98 15.53
N ALA A 123 5.48 -14.74 15.91
CA ALA A 123 5.11 -14.41 17.26
C ALA A 123 3.65 -14.80 17.57
N ASP A 124 3.29 -14.81 18.84
CA ASP A 124 1.89 -15.00 19.27
C ASP A 124 1.02 -13.84 18.79
N LEU A 125 0.11 -14.12 17.87
CA LEU A 125 -0.76 -13.13 17.25
C LEU A 125 -1.78 -12.52 18.21
N THR A 126 -1.95 -13.08 19.41
CA THR A 126 -2.85 -12.56 20.47
C THR A 126 -2.20 -11.48 21.32
N ILE A 127 -0.89 -11.26 21.20
CA ILE A 127 -0.18 -10.21 21.93
C ILE A 127 -0.85 -8.85 21.71
N GLU A 128 -1.17 -8.18 22.83
CA GLU A 128 -1.80 -6.87 22.81
C GLU A 128 -0.92 -5.81 22.13
N ARG A 129 -1.55 -4.95 21.35
CA ARG A 129 -0.96 -3.77 20.71
C ARG A 129 -1.82 -2.54 20.98
N ARG A 130 -1.19 -1.37 20.91
CA ARG A 130 -1.82 -0.07 21.16
C ARG A 130 -1.62 0.85 19.97
N VAL A 131 -2.70 1.42 19.45
CA VAL A 131 -2.69 2.22 18.21
C VAL A 131 -3.08 3.66 18.48
N GLY A 132 -2.28 4.57 17.93
CA GLY A 132 -2.53 5.99 17.93
C GLY A 132 -2.37 6.65 19.30
N ARG A 133 -2.56 7.97 19.34
CA ARG A 133 -2.39 8.78 20.57
C ARG A 133 -3.35 8.37 21.71
N LYS A 134 -4.48 7.77 21.36
CA LYS A 134 -5.48 7.28 22.34
C LYS A 134 -5.17 5.87 22.84
N ASN A 135 -4.08 5.26 22.42
CA ASN A 135 -3.69 3.90 22.79
C ASN A 135 -4.84 2.89 22.63
N LEU A 136 -5.54 2.94 21.49
CA LEU A 136 -6.67 2.04 21.24
C LEU A 136 -6.19 0.58 21.17
N PRO A 137 -6.85 -0.34 21.87
CA PRO A 137 -6.40 -1.71 21.96
C PRO A 137 -6.66 -2.48 20.66
N THR A 138 -5.71 -3.32 20.28
CA THR A 138 -5.79 -4.35 19.24
C THR A 138 -4.85 -5.49 19.61
N THR A 139 -4.67 -6.45 18.70
CA THR A 139 -3.67 -7.53 18.84
C THR A 139 -2.64 -7.42 17.72
N LEU A 140 -1.52 -8.11 17.85
CA LEU A 140 -0.54 -8.25 16.77
C LEU A 140 -1.20 -8.79 15.49
N GLY A 141 -2.02 -9.84 15.62
CA GLY A 141 -2.76 -10.39 14.47
C GLY A 141 -3.72 -9.38 13.85
N GLY A 142 -4.46 -8.64 14.66
CA GLY A 142 -5.34 -7.56 14.21
C GLY A 142 -4.58 -6.47 13.46
N ALA A 143 -3.42 -6.04 13.98
CA ALA A 143 -2.57 -5.05 13.33
C ALA A 143 -2.01 -5.56 11.98
N LEU A 144 -1.53 -6.80 11.92
CA LEU A 144 -0.99 -7.38 10.67
C LEU A 144 -2.10 -7.54 9.61
N ILE A 145 -3.27 -8.02 9.97
CA ILE A 145 -4.40 -8.12 9.05
C ILE A 145 -4.81 -6.73 8.55
N HIS A 146 -4.78 -5.73 9.44
CA HIS A 146 -5.10 -4.35 9.07
C HIS A 146 -4.06 -3.74 8.12
N VAL A 147 -2.79 -4.14 8.17
CA VAL A 147 -1.80 -3.76 7.14
C VAL A 147 -2.28 -4.20 5.75
N ALA A 148 -2.78 -5.43 5.61
CA ALA A 148 -3.25 -5.96 4.34
C ALA A 148 -4.54 -5.28 3.86
N ASP A 149 -5.57 -5.22 4.72
CA ASP A 149 -6.89 -4.70 4.34
C ASP A 149 -6.86 -3.20 4.03
N HIS A 150 -6.10 -2.43 4.82
CA HIS A 150 -5.90 -1.00 4.61
C HIS A 150 -5.17 -0.73 3.29
N THR A 151 -4.10 -1.47 3.04
CA THR A 151 -3.35 -1.38 1.78
C THR A 151 -4.26 -1.68 0.60
N GLN A 152 -5.01 -2.77 0.61
CA GLN A 152 -5.90 -3.15 -0.49
C GLN A 152 -7.05 -2.17 -0.70
N ARG A 153 -7.58 -1.55 0.36
CA ARG A 153 -8.57 -0.47 0.27
C ARG A 153 -8.04 0.71 -0.54
N HIS A 154 -6.82 1.16 -0.23
CA HIS A 154 -6.20 2.29 -0.92
C HIS A 154 -5.73 1.94 -2.33
N VAL A 155 -5.32 0.70 -2.59
CA VAL A 155 -5.07 0.21 -3.96
C VAL A 155 -6.36 0.25 -4.79
N GLY A 156 -7.49 -0.19 -4.26
CA GLY A 156 -8.78 -0.09 -4.94
C GLY A 156 -9.16 1.36 -5.29
N GLN A 157 -8.88 2.31 -4.39
CA GLN A 157 -9.07 3.75 -4.65
C GLN A 157 -8.11 4.25 -5.73
N LEU A 158 -6.84 3.87 -5.69
CA LEU A 158 -5.84 4.18 -6.71
C LEU A 158 -6.29 3.71 -8.08
N VAL A 159 -6.70 2.46 -8.19
CA VAL A 159 -7.20 1.86 -9.44
C VAL A 159 -8.39 2.62 -9.99
N THR A 160 -9.34 2.99 -9.14
CA THR A 160 -10.52 3.76 -9.52
C THR A 160 -10.13 5.14 -10.05
N THR A 161 -9.26 5.86 -9.33
CA THR A 161 -8.78 7.19 -9.75
C THR A 161 -8.00 7.11 -11.06
N ALA A 162 -7.11 6.12 -11.21
CA ALA A 162 -6.33 5.92 -12.42
C ALA A 162 -7.22 5.67 -13.66
N LYS A 163 -8.27 4.83 -13.52
CA LYS A 163 -9.25 4.59 -14.59
C LYS A 163 -10.02 5.85 -14.97
N LEU A 164 -10.44 6.65 -13.99
CA LEU A 164 -11.13 7.91 -14.24
C LEU A 164 -10.23 8.92 -14.96
N VAL A 165 -8.99 9.07 -14.52
CA VAL A 165 -8.03 9.98 -15.17
C VAL A 165 -7.79 9.58 -16.62
N LYS A 166 -7.60 8.28 -16.89
CA LYS A 166 -7.44 7.77 -18.27
C LYS A 166 -8.69 8.04 -19.12
N ALA A 167 -9.88 7.76 -18.61
CA ALA A 167 -11.13 7.98 -19.32
C ALA A 167 -11.38 9.47 -19.64
N LEU A 168 -11.09 10.36 -18.70
CA LEU A 168 -11.23 11.81 -18.90
C LEU A 168 -10.19 12.37 -19.87
N GLY A 169 -8.97 11.82 -19.87
CA GLY A 169 -7.92 12.18 -20.83
C GLY A 169 -8.26 11.80 -22.27
N THR A 170 -8.96 10.69 -22.47
CA THR A 170 -9.42 10.25 -23.80
C THR A 170 -10.68 10.96 -24.27
N ALA A 171 -11.50 11.50 -23.37
CA ALA A 171 -12.73 12.24 -23.72
C ALA A 171 -12.47 13.68 -24.17
N GLY A 172 -11.24 14.18 -24.07
CA GLY A 172 -10.85 15.56 -24.39
C GLY A 172 -10.22 15.77 -25.77
N VAL A 173 -10.29 14.78 -26.69
CA VAL A 173 -9.83 14.93 -28.08
C VAL A 173 -11.03 14.82 -28.99
N PRO A 174 -11.64 15.96 -29.44
CA PRO A 174 -12.53 15.94 -30.61
C PRO A 174 -11.74 15.76 -31.90
#